data_d9a7338c86d485f4cbd105f8aeb135f7
#
_entry.id   d9a7338c86d485f4cbd105f8aeb135f7
#
_cell.length_a   1.000
_cell.length_b   1.000
_cell.length_c   1.000
_cell.angle_alpha   90.00
_cell.angle_beta   90.00
_cell.angle_gamma   90.00
#
_symmetry.space_group_name_H-M   'P 1'
#
loop_
_entity.id
_entity.type
_entity.pdbx_description
1 polymer ?
#
loop_
_entity_poly.entity_id
_entity_poly.type
_entity_poly.pdbx_seq_one_letter_code
_entity_poly.pdbx_strand_id
1 'polypeptide(L)'
;MSKYSEYKIVLVGLGPHAKRIYINLFKKYKINLGLLIDLQSQKEKIKEYLNKHNFTETELFLIDDSYKDLTSLPYSISDDLQKVIKLKNIKYAIISTEPKAHFMYAKFFLENDVNILLDKPITAPICCNSDINQARKIKEEYNELCKLYESKKNKINFMIQCQRRFHEGFIFVENILKEIIQKYNIPITYIDIYHSDGMCAMPSEYLTRENHPYKYGYGKLFHSGYHFIDLLT
;
A
#
# COMPACT_ATOMS: atom_id res chain seq x y z
N MET A 1 1.50 19.11 23.64
CA MET A 1 1.85 18.85 22.24
C MET A 1 2.03 17.36 22.06
N SER A 2 1.37 16.77 21.06
CA SER A 2 1.47 15.33 20.80
C SER A 2 2.90 14.98 20.38
N LYS A 3 3.47 13.89 20.91
CA LYS A 3 4.81 13.35 20.57
C LYS A 3 4.98 13.06 19.06
N TYR A 4 3.89 13.14 18.29
CA TYR A 4 3.83 12.85 16.84
C TYR A 4 3.72 14.10 15.96
N SER A 5 3.73 15.31 16.53
CA SER A 5 3.60 16.57 15.77
C SER A 5 4.85 16.94 14.94
N GLU A 6 5.97 16.29 15.20
CA GLU A 6 7.26 16.51 14.51
C GLU A 6 7.42 15.69 13.21
N TYR A 7 6.65 14.61 13.04
CA TYR A 7 6.84 13.70 11.92
C TYR A 7 5.94 14.07 10.75
N LYS A 8 6.56 14.36 9.62
CA LYS A 8 5.84 14.61 8.37
C LYS A 8 5.73 13.32 7.57
N ILE A 9 4.52 13.02 7.16
CA ILE A 9 4.18 11.84 6.37
C ILE A 9 3.89 12.28 4.94
N VAL A 10 4.31 11.46 3.97
CA VAL A 10 3.81 11.52 2.59
C VAL A 10 2.76 10.43 2.39
N LEU A 11 1.65 10.80 1.79
CA LEU A 11 0.63 9.86 1.30
C LEU A 11 0.69 9.82 -0.22
N VAL A 12 0.83 8.65 -0.80
CA VAL A 12 0.79 8.43 -2.25
C VAL A 12 -0.55 7.80 -2.60
N GLY A 13 -1.36 8.55 -3.35
CA GLY A 13 -2.73 8.16 -3.72
C GLY A 13 -3.78 8.51 -2.67
N LEU A 14 -4.75 9.37 -3.05
CA LEU A 14 -5.90 9.72 -2.22
C LEU A 14 -7.17 9.03 -2.72
N GLY A 15 -7.10 7.73 -2.95
CA GLY A 15 -8.23 6.90 -3.34
C GLY A 15 -9.24 6.64 -2.20
N PRO A 16 -10.33 5.89 -2.48
CA PRO A 16 -11.37 5.58 -1.48
C PRO A 16 -10.81 4.88 -0.24
N HIS A 17 -9.82 4.00 -0.41
CA HIS A 17 -9.16 3.28 0.69
C HIS A 17 -8.40 4.26 1.59
N ALA A 18 -7.54 5.08 1.02
CA ALA A 18 -6.77 6.09 1.74
C ALA A 18 -7.67 7.04 2.54
N LYS A 19 -8.76 7.52 1.92
CA LYS A 19 -9.75 8.40 2.58
C LYS A 19 -10.40 7.73 3.78
N ARG A 20 -10.78 6.45 3.64
CA ARG A 20 -11.47 5.70 4.69
C ARG A 20 -10.54 5.31 5.85
N ILE A 21 -9.30 4.94 5.57
CA ILE A 21 -8.38 4.41 6.58
C ILE A 21 -7.42 5.51 7.05
N TYR A 22 -6.54 5.98 6.19
CA TYR A 22 -5.42 6.84 6.61
C TYR A 22 -5.84 8.24 7.00
N ILE A 23 -6.72 8.89 6.24
CA ILE A 23 -7.20 10.22 6.60
C ILE A 23 -7.95 10.21 7.94
N ASN A 24 -8.75 9.17 8.22
CA ASN A 24 -9.43 9.04 9.50
C ASN A 24 -8.44 8.81 10.67
N LEU A 25 -7.37 8.00 10.44
CA LEU A 25 -6.32 7.83 11.42
C LEU A 25 -5.55 9.13 11.67
N PHE A 26 -5.21 9.88 10.62
CA PHE A 26 -4.52 11.15 10.74
C PHE A 26 -5.33 12.14 11.57
N LYS A 27 -6.64 12.24 11.36
CA LYS A 27 -7.54 13.04 12.19
C LYS A 27 -7.56 12.58 13.64
N LYS A 28 -7.80 11.27 13.85
CA LYS A 28 -7.92 10.68 15.19
C LYS A 28 -6.68 10.91 16.03
N TYR A 29 -5.49 10.73 15.44
CA TYR A 29 -4.21 10.80 16.13
C TYR A 29 -3.48 12.14 15.92
N LYS A 30 -4.11 13.12 15.25
CA LYS A 30 -3.53 14.44 14.94
C LYS A 30 -2.17 14.34 14.25
N ILE A 31 -2.08 13.44 13.27
CA ILE A 31 -0.88 13.22 12.47
C ILE A 31 -0.82 14.26 11.36
N ASN A 32 0.34 14.87 11.17
CA ASN A 32 0.56 15.88 10.14
C ASN A 32 0.84 15.20 8.78
N LEU A 33 -0.04 15.42 7.80
CA LEU A 33 0.15 15.05 6.41
C LEU A 33 0.95 16.17 5.72
N GLY A 34 2.26 15.99 5.58
CA GLY A 34 3.15 17.01 5.02
C GLY A 34 3.15 17.09 3.49
N LEU A 35 2.91 15.95 2.83
CA LEU A 35 2.95 15.82 1.37
C LEU A 35 1.92 14.82 0.89
N LEU A 36 1.26 15.12 -0.23
CA LEU A 36 0.38 14.18 -0.92
C LEU A 36 0.80 14.11 -2.40
N ILE A 37 1.04 12.89 -2.87
CA ILE A 37 1.39 12.60 -4.26
C ILE A 37 0.18 11.98 -4.94
N ASP A 38 -0.24 12.54 -6.08
CA ASP A 38 -1.33 12.00 -6.89
C ASP A 38 -1.22 12.49 -8.34
N LEU A 39 -2.14 12.06 -9.20
CA LEU A 39 -2.18 12.48 -10.59
C LEU A 39 -2.70 13.92 -10.75
N GLN A 40 -2.21 14.60 -11.78
CA GLN A 40 -2.58 15.98 -12.09
C GLN A 40 -4.08 16.15 -12.31
N SER A 41 -4.74 15.19 -12.93
CA SER A 41 -6.19 15.20 -13.15
C SER A 41 -7.04 15.18 -11.87
N GLN A 42 -6.46 14.78 -10.74
CA GLN A 42 -7.17 14.73 -9.45
C GLN A 42 -7.02 16.02 -8.63
N LYS A 43 -6.25 16.99 -9.09
CA LYS A 43 -5.84 18.19 -8.35
C LYS A 43 -7.00 18.89 -7.64
N GLU A 44 -8.03 19.25 -8.36
CA GLU A 44 -9.13 20.06 -7.79
C GLU A 44 -9.96 19.26 -6.78
N LYS A 45 -10.23 17.99 -7.08
CA LYS A 45 -10.92 17.09 -6.14
C LYS A 45 -10.12 16.86 -4.85
N ILE A 46 -8.80 16.78 -4.97
CA ILE A 46 -7.89 16.60 -3.82
C ILE A 46 -7.89 17.86 -2.96
N LYS A 47 -7.74 19.04 -3.56
CA LYS A 47 -7.76 20.32 -2.85
C LYS A 47 -9.08 20.52 -2.09
N GLU A 48 -10.21 20.30 -2.75
CA GLU A 48 -11.52 20.38 -2.12
C GLU A 48 -11.62 19.44 -0.91
N TYR A 49 -11.18 18.18 -1.11
CA TYR A 49 -11.21 17.18 -0.04
C TYR A 49 -10.31 17.55 1.14
N LEU A 50 -9.07 17.97 0.89
CA LEU A 50 -8.14 18.38 1.95
C LEU A 50 -8.65 19.58 2.73
N ASN A 51 -9.18 20.61 2.05
CA ASN A 51 -9.78 21.78 2.68
C ASN A 51 -10.97 21.40 3.57
N LYS A 52 -11.89 20.57 3.05
CA LYS A 52 -13.04 20.07 3.82
C LYS A 52 -12.64 19.30 5.09
N HIS A 53 -11.46 18.70 5.08
CA HIS A 53 -10.98 17.87 6.17
C HIS A 53 -9.88 18.49 7.03
N ASN A 54 -9.62 19.80 6.86
CA ASN A 54 -8.65 20.60 7.61
C ASN A 54 -7.19 20.13 7.44
N PHE A 55 -6.82 19.69 6.22
CA PHE A 55 -5.45 19.37 5.82
C PHE A 55 -4.87 20.46 4.90
N THR A 56 -5.10 21.73 5.24
CA THR A 56 -4.74 22.89 4.41
C THR A 56 -3.24 23.11 4.25
N GLU A 57 -2.44 22.61 5.19
CA GLU A 57 -0.97 22.70 5.18
C GLU A 57 -0.30 21.61 4.31
N THR A 58 -1.09 20.67 3.76
CA THR A 58 -0.57 19.58 2.94
C THR A 58 -0.11 20.10 1.57
N GLU A 59 1.15 19.91 1.25
CA GLU A 59 1.65 20.19 -0.10
C GLU A 59 1.23 19.10 -1.08
N LEU A 60 0.98 19.49 -2.32
CA LEU A 60 0.64 18.57 -3.40
C LEU A 60 1.85 18.43 -4.34
N PHE A 61 2.29 17.21 -4.55
CA PHE A 61 3.19 16.83 -5.63
C PHE A 61 2.39 16.07 -6.68
N LEU A 62 2.11 16.74 -7.80
CA LEU A 62 1.23 16.20 -8.82
C LEU A 62 2.03 15.66 -10.00
N ILE A 63 1.72 14.43 -10.38
CA ILE A 63 2.36 13.73 -11.48
C ILE A 63 1.44 13.80 -12.71
N ASP A 64 2.00 14.11 -13.86
CA ASP A 64 1.25 14.13 -15.12
C ASP A 64 0.63 12.75 -15.41
N ASP A 65 -0.61 12.77 -15.88
CA ASP A 65 -1.40 11.55 -16.11
C ASP A 65 -0.79 10.61 -17.17
N SER A 66 0.07 11.12 -18.04
CA SER A 66 0.82 10.30 -18.99
C SER A 66 1.78 9.31 -18.32
N TYR A 67 2.16 9.56 -17.07
CA TYR A 67 3.08 8.71 -16.31
C TYR A 67 2.39 7.66 -15.43
N LYS A 68 1.05 7.61 -15.41
CA LYS A 68 0.27 6.72 -14.54
C LYS A 68 0.54 5.21 -14.71
N ASP A 69 1.01 4.82 -15.89
CA ASP A 69 1.28 3.42 -16.25
C ASP A 69 2.78 3.07 -16.29
N LEU A 70 3.64 3.98 -15.87
CA LEU A 70 5.07 3.72 -15.79
C LEU A 70 5.41 2.78 -14.63
N THR A 71 6.44 1.97 -14.85
CA THR A 71 7.00 1.05 -13.84
C THR A 71 8.20 1.64 -13.07
N SER A 72 8.66 2.82 -13.47
CA SER A 72 9.72 3.58 -12.81
C SER A 72 9.44 5.08 -12.92
N LEU A 73 9.81 5.85 -11.91
CA LEU A 73 9.74 7.31 -11.97
C LEU A 73 10.77 7.85 -12.97
N PRO A 74 10.39 8.74 -13.91
CA PRO A 74 11.33 9.47 -14.73
C PRO A 74 12.34 10.22 -13.85
N TYR A 75 13.58 10.34 -14.34
CA TYR A 75 14.65 10.95 -13.55
C TYR A 75 14.31 12.36 -13.05
N SER A 76 13.71 13.20 -13.90
CA SER A 76 13.31 14.57 -13.51
C SER A 76 12.30 14.56 -12.36
N ILE A 77 11.28 13.71 -12.42
CA ILE A 77 10.26 13.59 -11.36
C ILE A 77 10.88 13.03 -10.08
N SER A 78 11.74 12.03 -10.21
CA SER A 78 12.46 11.42 -9.07
C SER A 78 13.35 12.42 -8.36
N ASP A 79 14.11 13.24 -9.11
CA ASP A 79 14.99 14.28 -8.56
C ASP A 79 14.19 15.39 -7.86
N ASP A 80 13.11 15.87 -8.47
CA ASP A 80 12.26 16.90 -7.86
C ASP A 80 11.54 16.36 -6.61
N LEU A 81 11.02 15.16 -6.65
CA LEU A 81 10.40 14.51 -5.49
C LEU A 81 11.42 14.31 -4.35
N GLN A 82 12.65 13.91 -4.68
CA GLN A 82 13.73 13.78 -3.69
C GLN A 82 14.04 15.12 -3.00
N LYS A 83 14.09 16.23 -3.76
CA LYS A 83 14.27 17.59 -3.20
C LYS A 83 13.16 17.94 -2.23
N VAL A 84 11.90 17.68 -2.60
CA VAL A 84 10.73 17.95 -1.74
C VAL A 84 10.78 17.12 -0.47
N ILE A 85 11.08 15.82 -0.56
CA ILE A 85 11.21 14.93 0.59
C ILE A 85 12.27 15.42 1.58
N LYS A 86 13.44 15.82 1.07
CA LYS A 86 14.53 16.37 1.90
C LYS A 86 14.14 17.70 2.54
N LEU A 87 13.60 18.65 1.75
CA LEU A 87 13.19 19.97 2.22
C LEU A 87 12.14 19.88 3.34
N LYS A 88 11.18 18.96 3.20
CA LYS A 88 10.12 18.78 4.17
C LYS A 88 10.46 17.83 5.31
N ASN A 89 11.63 17.24 5.31
CA ASN A 89 12.05 16.22 6.28
C ASN A 89 11.03 15.08 6.39
N ILE A 90 10.58 14.56 5.24
CA ILE A 90 9.65 13.41 5.20
C ILE A 90 10.40 12.16 5.66
N LYS A 91 9.85 11.46 6.63
CA LYS A 91 10.43 10.22 7.21
C LYS A 91 9.57 8.99 7.00
N TYR A 92 8.31 9.17 6.65
CA TYR A 92 7.33 8.09 6.52
C TYR A 92 6.53 8.27 5.24
N ALA A 93 6.39 7.20 4.47
CA ALA A 93 5.56 7.14 3.27
C ALA A 93 4.46 6.09 3.46
N ILE A 94 3.24 6.46 3.11
CA ILE A 94 2.13 5.52 2.97
C ILE A 94 1.80 5.45 1.48
N ILE A 95 1.90 4.26 0.90
CA ILE A 95 1.62 4.04 -0.53
C ILE A 95 0.26 3.35 -0.63
N SER A 96 -0.74 4.06 -1.17
CA SER A 96 -2.13 3.62 -1.27
C SER A 96 -2.69 3.89 -2.68
N THR A 97 -1.92 3.50 -3.67
CA THR A 97 -2.26 3.58 -5.09
C THR A 97 -2.82 2.26 -5.62
N GLU A 98 -2.99 2.17 -6.94
CA GLU A 98 -3.21 0.89 -7.60
C GLU A 98 -1.93 0.03 -7.54
N PRO A 99 -2.08 -1.30 -7.38
CA PRO A 99 -0.94 -2.22 -7.20
C PRO A 99 0.15 -2.15 -8.28
N LYS A 100 -0.20 -1.77 -9.51
CA LYS A 100 0.76 -1.59 -10.61
C LYS A 100 1.80 -0.50 -10.35
N ALA A 101 1.48 0.50 -9.50
CA ALA A 101 2.37 1.60 -9.15
C ALA A 101 3.14 1.36 -7.83
N HIS A 102 2.82 0.31 -7.08
CA HIS A 102 3.42 0.04 -5.78
C HIS A 102 4.94 -0.11 -5.85
N PHE A 103 5.42 -0.94 -6.78
CA PHE A 103 6.85 -1.19 -6.94
C PHE A 103 7.65 0.10 -7.16
N MET A 104 7.18 0.95 -8.08
CA MET A 104 7.85 2.19 -8.45
C MET A 104 8.05 3.12 -7.24
N TYR A 105 6.99 3.34 -6.46
CA TYR A 105 7.07 4.19 -5.28
C TYR A 105 7.83 3.53 -4.12
N ALA A 106 7.62 2.23 -3.89
CA ALA A 106 8.33 1.50 -2.85
C ALA A 106 9.85 1.54 -3.08
N LYS A 107 10.29 1.28 -4.31
CA LYS A 107 11.69 1.40 -4.70
C LYS A 107 12.23 2.80 -4.45
N PHE A 108 11.54 3.83 -4.94
CA PHE A 108 11.93 5.22 -4.75
C PHE A 108 12.11 5.59 -3.26
N PHE A 109 11.16 5.24 -2.41
CA PHE A 109 11.25 5.55 -0.98
C PHE A 109 12.31 4.73 -0.25
N LEU A 110 12.52 3.46 -0.61
CA LEU A 110 13.62 2.65 -0.10
C LEU A 110 14.97 3.30 -0.45
N GLU A 111 15.16 3.72 -1.70
CA GLU A 111 16.39 4.38 -2.15
C GLU A 111 16.68 5.68 -1.39
N ASN A 112 15.64 6.38 -0.91
CA ASN A 112 15.71 7.64 -0.19
C ASN A 112 15.64 7.52 1.35
N ASP A 113 15.82 6.32 1.92
CA ASP A 113 15.83 6.05 3.36
C ASP A 113 14.55 6.52 4.10
N VAL A 114 13.40 6.34 3.47
CA VAL A 114 12.08 6.65 4.02
C VAL A 114 11.39 5.38 4.51
N ASN A 115 10.83 5.40 5.72
CA ASN A 115 10.02 4.29 6.23
C ASN A 115 8.74 4.14 5.41
N ILE A 116 8.33 2.91 5.13
CA ILE A 116 7.22 2.63 4.21
C ILE A 116 6.14 1.81 4.90
N LEU A 117 4.89 2.26 4.75
CA LEU A 117 3.69 1.44 4.87
C LEU A 117 3.07 1.32 3.48
N LEU A 118 3.08 0.11 2.92
CA LEU A 118 2.58 -0.18 1.58
C LEU A 118 1.24 -0.91 1.68
N ASP A 119 0.24 -0.44 0.95
CA ASP A 119 -0.98 -1.21 0.78
C ASP A 119 -0.69 -2.52 0.03
N LYS A 120 -1.50 -3.50 0.29
CA LYS A 120 -1.41 -4.81 -0.36
C LYS A 120 -2.00 -4.77 -1.81
N PRO A 121 -1.56 -5.65 -2.69
CA PRO A 121 -0.39 -6.52 -2.65
C PRO A 121 0.90 -5.71 -2.79
N ILE A 122 2.05 -6.34 -2.50
CA ILE A 122 3.35 -5.65 -2.58
C ILE A 122 3.62 -5.09 -3.98
N THR A 123 3.21 -5.82 -5.00
CA THR A 123 3.17 -5.39 -6.41
C THR A 123 2.19 -6.24 -7.19
N ALA A 124 1.64 -5.73 -8.29
CA ALA A 124 0.86 -6.49 -9.25
C ALA A 124 0.93 -5.82 -10.64
N PRO A 125 1.82 -6.25 -11.50
CA PRO A 125 1.87 -5.80 -12.89
C PRO A 125 0.56 -6.04 -13.63
N ILE A 126 0.29 -5.22 -14.63
CA ILE A 126 -0.95 -5.33 -15.43
C ILE A 126 -1.00 -6.71 -16.10
N CYS A 127 -2.17 -7.35 -16.09
CA CYS A 127 -2.44 -8.67 -16.67
C CYS A 127 -1.62 -9.82 -16.08
N CYS A 128 -1.11 -9.70 -14.87
CA CYS A 128 -0.29 -10.75 -14.25
C CYS A 128 -1.07 -12.05 -13.94
N ASN A 129 -2.41 -12.05 -14.04
CA ASN A 129 -3.23 -13.27 -13.93
C ASN A 129 -3.34 -14.06 -15.24
N SER A 130 -2.97 -13.49 -16.37
CA SER A 130 -3.14 -14.09 -17.70
C SER A 130 -1.88 -14.05 -18.59
N ASP A 131 -0.87 -13.28 -18.23
CA ASP A 131 0.41 -13.19 -18.90
C ASP A 131 1.54 -13.72 -17.99
N ILE A 132 2.19 -14.81 -18.42
CA ILE A 132 3.25 -15.47 -17.66
C ILE A 132 4.46 -14.55 -17.43
N ASN A 133 4.76 -13.64 -18.36
CA ASN A 133 5.87 -12.71 -18.21
C ASN A 133 5.56 -11.65 -17.15
N GLN A 134 4.32 -11.15 -17.13
CA GLN A 134 3.87 -10.25 -16.07
C GLN A 134 3.82 -10.96 -14.71
N ALA A 135 3.42 -12.24 -14.68
CA ALA A 135 3.46 -13.03 -13.45
C ALA A 135 4.90 -13.22 -12.93
N ARG A 136 5.87 -13.49 -13.81
CA ARG A 136 7.30 -13.58 -13.44
C ARG A 136 7.85 -12.29 -12.90
N LYS A 137 7.41 -11.17 -13.47
CA LYS A 137 7.81 -9.82 -13.03
C LYS A 137 7.45 -9.55 -11.57
N ILE A 138 6.38 -10.13 -11.03
CA ILE A 138 6.04 -10.03 -9.60
C ILE A 138 7.22 -10.50 -8.74
N LYS A 139 7.81 -11.65 -9.09
CA LYS A 139 8.95 -12.21 -8.35
C LYS A 139 10.20 -11.37 -8.50
N GLU A 140 10.44 -10.81 -9.68
CA GLU A 140 11.58 -9.93 -9.94
C GLU A 140 11.48 -8.66 -9.12
N GLU A 141 10.34 -7.96 -9.17
CA GLU A 141 10.07 -6.75 -8.40
C GLU A 141 10.14 -7.02 -6.88
N TYR A 142 9.56 -8.12 -6.42
CA TYR A 142 9.66 -8.54 -5.01
C TYR A 142 11.11 -8.75 -4.59
N ASN A 143 11.89 -9.49 -5.36
CA ASN A 143 13.30 -9.75 -5.05
C ASN A 143 14.14 -8.47 -5.04
N GLU A 144 13.85 -7.52 -5.93
CA GLU A 144 14.53 -6.21 -5.96
C GLU A 144 14.23 -5.41 -4.71
N LEU A 145 12.95 -5.32 -4.31
CA LEU A 145 12.56 -4.65 -3.06
C LEU A 145 13.19 -5.30 -1.83
N CYS A 146 13.24 -6.65 -1.79
CA CYS A 146 13.91 -7.36 -0.70
C CYS A 146 15.40 -7.04 -0.62
N LYS A 147 16.12 -7.03 -1.75
CA LYS A 147 17.55 -6.66 -1.79
C LYS A 147 17.79 -5.24 -1.29
N LEU A 148 16.97 -4.30 -1.76
CA LEU A 148 17.06 -2.90 -1.32
C LEU A 148 16.79 -2.79 0.19
N TYR A 149 15.74 -3.42 0.68
CA TYR A 149 15.39 -3.39 2.09
C TYR A 149 16.45 -4.04 2.98
N GLU A 150 16.97 -5.23 2.60
CA GLU A 150 18.03 -5.90 3.36
C GLU A 150 19.26 -5.03 3.58
N SER A 151 19.62 -4.21 2.59
CA SER A 151 20.74 -3.27 2.73
C SER A 151 20.47 -2.12 3.71
N LYS A 152 19.21 -1.91 4.08
CA LYS A 152 18.73 -0.76 4.87
C LYS A 152 17.91 -1.13 6.10
N LYS A 153 17.66 -2.40 6.37
CA LYS A 153 16.75 -2.88 7.44
C LYS A 153 17.07 -2.39 8.85
N ASN A 154 18.31 -1.99 9.11
CA ASN A 154 18.73 -1.41 10.37
C ASN A 154 18.46 0.10 10.49
N LYS A 155 18.00 0.75 9.40
CA LYS A 155 17.77 2.21 9.33
C LYS A 155 16.32 2.56 9.14
N ILE A 156 15.58 1.73 8.39
CA ILE A 156 14.19 1.99 7.98
C ILE A 156 13.32 0.76 8.19
N ASN A 157 12.03 0.99 8.31
CA ASN A 157 11.00 -0.05 8.34
C ASN A 157 10.27 -0.10 7.01
N PHE A 158 10.00 -1.30 6.51
CA PHE A 158 9.14 -1.56 5.37
C PHE A 158 8.04 -2.53 5.79
N MET A 159 6.81 -2.05 5.84
CA MET A 159 5.64 -2.79 6.29
C MET A 159 4.60 -2.89 5.18
N ILE A 160 3.95 -4.04 5.08
CA ILE A 160 2.81 -4.28 4.18
C ILE A 160 1.53 -4.32 4.99
N GLN A 161 0.49 -3.64 4.50
CA GLN A 161 -0.81 -3.52 5.17
C GLN A 161 -1.62 -4.82 5.07
N CYS A 162 -1.33 -5.77 5.95
CA CYS A 162 -2.05 -7.03 6.13
C CYS A 162 -2.96 -6.96 7.36
N GLN A 163 -3.96 -6.08 7.32
CA GLN A 163 -4.74 -5.73 8.52
C GLN A 163 -5.53 -6.89 9.14
N ARG A 164 -5.86 -7.96 8.39
CA ARG A 164 -6.67 -9.06 8.92
C ARG A 164 -5.97 -9.84 10.01
N ARG A 165 -4.64 -9.95 9.98
CA ARG A 165 -3.87 -10.61 11.04
C ARG A 165 -4.03 -9.94 12.42
N PHE A 166 -4.46 -8.68 12.45
CA PHE A 166 -4.71 -7.92 13.67
C PHE A 166 -6.19 -7.88 14.07
N HIS A 167 -7.05 -8.64 13.39
CA HIS A 167 -8.46 -8.74 13.76
C HIS A 167 -8.62 -9.64 14.99
N GLU A 168 -9.33 -9.15 16.00
CA GLU A 168 -9.47 -9.83 17.31
C GLU A 168 -9.89 -11.29 17.20
N GLY A 169 -10.80 -11.62 16.26
CA GLY A 169 -11.23 -13.00 16.02
C GLY A 169 -10.11 -13.94 15.55
N PHE A 170 -9.21 -13.46 14.68
CA PHE A 170 -8.07 -14.26 14.23
C PHE A 170 -7.01 -14.39 15.31
N ILE A 171 -6.73 -13.30 16.06
CA ILE A 171 -5.82 -13.34 17.22
C ILE A 171 -6.34 -14.32 18.27
N PHE A 172 -7.65 -14.34 18.52
CA PHE A 172 -8.26 -15.29 19.46
C PHE A 172 -8.03 -16.73 19.03
N VAL A 173 -8.32 -17.06 17.76
CA VAL A 173 -8.09 -18.42 17.23
C VAL A 173 -6.61 -18.80 17.30
N GLU A 174 -5.70 -17.90 16.91
CA GLU A 174 -4.26 -18.12 16.97
C GLU A 174 -3.79 -18.43 18.40
N ASN A 175 -4.28 -17.69 19.40
CA ASN A 175 -3.95 -17.92 20.79
C ASN A 175 -4.43 -19.26 21.29
N ILE A 176 -5.65 -19.68 20.95
CA ILE A 176 -6.17 -21.02 21.30
C ILE A 176 -5.31 -22.12 20.66
N LEU A 177 -4.98 -21.97 19.38
CA LEU A 177 -4.14 -22.95 18.68
C LEU A 177 -2.76 -23.08 19.33
N LYS A 178 -2.12 -21.94 19.68
CA LYS A 178 -0.85 -21.92 20.37
C LYS A 178 -0.93 -22.62 21.74
N GLU A 179 -1.98 -22.36 22.52
CA GLU A 179 -2.21 -23.01 23.80
C GLU A 179 -2.36 -24.52 23.68
N ILE A 180 -3.16 -25.00 22.71
CA ILE A 180 -3.37 -26.44 22.46
C ILE A 180 -2.06 -27.10 22.04
N ILE A 181 -1.33 -26.51 21.09
CA ILE A 181 -0.05 -27.04 20.62
C ILE A 181 0.95 -27.14 21.78
N GLN A 182 1.07 -26.11 22.58
CA GLN A 182 2.02 -26.09 23.70
C GLN A 182 1.63 -27.09 24.78
N LYS A 183 0.34 -27.18 25.14
CA LYS A 183 -0.13 -28.04 26.23
C LYS A 183 -0.11 -29.53 25.89
N TYR A 184 -0.44 -29.88 24.66
CA TYR A 184 -0.63 -31.28 24.26
C TYR A 184 0.45 -31.78 23.30
N ASN A 185 1.34 -30.90 22.85
CA ASN A 185 2.37 -31.20 21.84
C ASN A 185 1.78 -31.80 20.55
N ILE A 186 0.62 -31.29 20.12
CA ILE A 186 -0.11 -31.75 18.93
C ILE A 186 0.09 -30.75 17.80
N PRO A 187 0.67 -31.15 16.65
CA PRO A 187 0.78 -30.25 15.51
C PRO A 187 -0.56 -30.04 14.82
N ILE A 188 -0.71 -28.91 14.14
CA ILE A 188 -1.83 -28.71 13.21
C ILE A 188 -1.58 -29.61 12.00
N THR A 189 -2.51 -30.52 11.71
CA THR A 189 -2.38 -31.48 10.62
C THR A 189 -3.18 -31.10 9.37
N TYR A 190 -4.17 -30.22 9.53
CA TYR A 190 -5.02 -29.78 8.42
C TYR A 190 -5.62 -28.42 8.71
N ILE A 191 -5.62 -27.54 7.70
CA ILE A 191 -6.30 -26.25 7.71
C ILE A 191 -7.10 -26.13 6.42
N ASP A 192 -8.37 -25.75 6.54
CA ASP A 192 -9.23 -25.39 5.42
C ASP A 192 -9.71 -23.95 5.58
N ILE A 193 -9.53 -23.13 4.53
CA ILE A 193 -9.99 -21.76 4.51
C ILE A 193 -10.91 -21.56 3.31
N TYR A 194 -12.16 -21.24 3.59
CA TYR A 194 -13.14 -20.87 2.59
C TYR A 194 -13.45 -19.37 2.66
N HIS A 195 -13.43 -18.72 1.49
CA HIS A 195 -13.82 -17.32 1.37
C HIS A 195 -14.72 -17.09 0.16
N SER A 196 -15.89 -16.53 0.44
CA SER A 196 -16.79 -16.00 -0.57
C SER A 196 -17.11 -14.55 -0.22
N ASP A 197 -16.76 -13.62 -1.11
CA ASP A 197 -17.01 -12.18 -0.88
C ASP A 197 -18.31 -11.70 -1.54
N GLY A 198 -19.11 -12.60 -2.10
CA GLY A 198 -20.42 -12.28 -2.66
C GLY A 198 -20.41 -11.26 -3.81
N MET A 199 -19.27 -11.02 -4.42
CA MET A 199 -19.16 -10.01 -5.46
C MET A 199 -19.81 -10.47 -6.76
N CYS A 200 -20.77 -9.66 -7.23
CA CYS A 200 -21.22 -9.73 -8.62
C CYS A 200 -20.20 -9.02 -9.49
N ALA A 201 -19.69 -9.70 -10.52
CA ALA A 201 -18.81 -9.09 -11.50
C ALA A 201 -19.61 -8.09 -12.35
N MET A 202 -19.53 -6.82 -12.00
CA MET A 202 -20.24 -5.76 -12.69
C MET A 202 -19.41 -5.28 -13.90
N PRO A 203 -20.05 -4.89 -15.03
CA PRO A 203 -19.33 -4.35 -16.18
C PRO A 203 -18.37 -3.21 -15.84
N SER A 204 -18.76 -2.36 -14.89
CA SER A 204 -17.90 -1.25 -14.40
C SER A 204 -16.57 -1.73 -13.79
N GLU A 205 -16.53 -2.91 -13.22
CA GLU A 205 -15.33 -3.48 -12.59
C GLU A 205 -14.28 -3.88 -13.62
N TYR A 206 -14.70 -4.19 -14.83
CA TYR A 206 -13.81 -4.51 -15.94
C TYR A 206 -13.42 -3.28 -16.76
N LEU A 207 -14.30 -2.30 -16.90
CA LEU A 207 -14.15 -1.23 -17.86
C LEU A 207 -13.74 0.12 -17.26
N THR A 208 -14.38 0.53 -16.17
CA THR A 208 -14.29 1.92 -15.70
C THR A 208 -13.75 2.11 -14.30
N ARG A 209 -13.79 1.08 -13.46
CA ARG A 209 -13.30 1.16 -12.08
C ARG A 209 -11.78 1.11 -12.03
N GLU A 210 -11.15 2.27 -11.84
CA GLU A 210 -9.69 2.42 -11.88
C GLU A 210 -8.95 1.61 -10.79
N ASN A 211 -9.59 1.32 -9.68
CA ASN A 211 -8.99 0.59 -8.56
C ASN A 211 -9.43 -0.89 -8.47
N HIS A 212 -9.93 -1.47 -9.57
CA HIS A 212 -10.47 -2.82 -9.51
C HIS A 212 -9.54 -3.87 -10.14
N PRO A 213 -9.38 -5.06 -9.51
CA PRO A 213 -8.46 -6.10 -9.94
C PRO A 213 -8.75 -6.66 -11.32
N TYR A 214 -10.01 -6.63 -11.77
CA TYR A 214 -10.39 -7.16 -13.07
C TYR A 214 -9.93 -6.26 -14.21
N LYS A 215 -10.06 -4.92 -14.06
CA LYS A 215 -9.60 -3.97 -15.07
C LYS A 215 -8.11 -4.12 -15.36
N TYR A 216 -7.31 -4.30 -14.33
CA TYR A 216 -5.86 -4.40 -14.45
C TYR A 216 -5.33 -5.84 -14.50
N GLY A 217 -6.22 -6.83 -14.43
CA GLY A 217 -5.85 -8.22 -14.61
C GLY A 217 -4.88 -8.78 -13.57
N TYR A 218 -5.02 -8.40 -12.30
CA TYR A 218 -4.28 -9.04 -11.21
C TYR A 218 -5.13 -10.03 -10.38
N GLY A 219 -6.43 -10.05 -10.61
CA GLY A 219 -7.33 -11.09 -10.15
C GLY A 219 -7.65 -11.10 -8.65
N LYS A 220 -8.50 -12.05 -8.26
CA LYS A 220 -9.04 -12.19 -6.90
C LYS A 220 -7.99 -12.54 -5.85
N LEU A 221 -7.01 -13.35 -6.20
CA LEU A 221 -5.97 -13.77 -5.27
C LEU A 221 -5.21 -12.55 -4.72
N PHE A 222 -4.79 -11.64 -5.60
CA PHE A 222 -4.10 -10.40 -5.21
C PHE A 222 -5.04 -9.34 -4.63
N HIS A 223 -6.33 -9.39 -4.94
CA HIS A 223 -7.28 -8.42 -4.40
C HIS A 223 -7.68 -8.74 -2.95
N SER A 224 -8.07 -9.97 -2.66
CA SER A 224 -8.59 -10.38 -1.35
C SER A 224 -8.04 -11.71 -0.84
N GLY A 225 -7.67 -12.63 -1.72
CA GLY A 225 -7.20 -13.97 -1.35
C GLY A 225 -5.90 -13.97 -0.56
N TYR A 226 -4.99 -13.03 -0.82
CA TYR A 226 -3.74 -12.93 -0.08
C TYR A 226 -3.94 -12.79 1.45
N HIS A 227 -5.05 -12.19 1.92
CA HIS A 227 -5.34 -12.10 3.35
C HIS A 227 -5.47 -13.48 4.03
N PHE A 228 -5.94 -14.49 3.29
CA PHE A 228 -6.11 -15.82 3.83
C PHE A 228 -4.80 -16.61 3.80
N ILE A 229 -3.96 -16.33 2.79
CA ILE A 229 -2.59 -16.85 2.76
C ILE A 229 -1.79 -16.24 3.92
N ASP A 230 -1.89 -14.94 4.13
CA ASP A 230 -1.23 -14.22 5.22
C ASP A 230 -1.64 -14.73 6.63
N LEU A 231 -2.86 -15.22 6.79
CA LEU A 231 -3.32 -15.81 8.06
C LEU A 231 -2.80 -17.24 8.32
N LEU A 232 -2.21 -17.89 7.30
CA LEU A 232 -1.61 -19.22 7.41
C LEU A 232 -0.13 -19.19 7.80
N THR A 233 0.50 -18.02 7.73
CA THR A 233 1.94 -17.82 8.02
C THR A 233 2.18 -17.23 9.39
#